data_816528421ec03325b7c52b0e1203982b
#
_entry.id   816528421ec03325b7c52b0e1203982b
#
_cell.length_a   1.000
_cell.length_b   1.000
_cell.length_c   1.000
_cell.angle_alpha   90.00
_cell.angle_beta   90.00
_cell.angle_gamma   90.00
#
_symmetry.space_group_name_H-M   'P 1'
#
loop_
_entity.id
_entity.type
_entity.pdbx_description
1 polymer ?
#
loop_
_entity_poly.entity_id
_entity_poly.type
_entity_poly.pdbx_seq_one_letter_code
_entity_poly.pdbx_strand_id
1 'polypeptide(L)'
;MTDEAAWDIIVIGGGLAGLTSGAYLAMAGKSVLLLEQQEWPGGCCGTSSPGGRSVPAAAHLVNDPDQINGILRELGAAEIRFTPLDPVFGVTGPCPGKNLIITSNREIFEKSAHNMVTGAAQETVSQGIGRIIELSGLIYHETRALPLESPELMSFFKRLFLGLSMQRKLPMSMQYGRMPVGQFLSSIFPGVEMQCLRAALRSVVPVRGARALDLLQLLGNVVEGNVFNPAGGVESIVESLNGCFKAHGGVIRTGAKVTSVNVADGQVTGVTLADESIINGDLVVSAIDMKELFFNLLPDKGAPRLFREKLAKIPLSDSFFTVTVRTSLPTGMTSEGGNLVRVVNPDIGEDELFTSDEPDRVTMFIHFPEQGLDSIRDGLSQVQIMAPVRFMYEDNWHSGPHYEKTGEYDEFRKNYAASLIKRADAVVPGLSTHIADMAIATPVSYRSCTGNDEGAVYGWRRPRMWRQKVPYTHGLYIAGHWTYPGPGVLKTMMSGKNASRIILSGA
;
A
#
# COMPACT_ATOMS: atom_id res chain seq x y z
N MET A 1 -31.09 -21.22 -19.57
CA MET A 1 -30.47 -21.43 -18.28
C MET A 1 -29.50 -22.58 -18.46
N THR A 2 -28.27 -22.32 -18.81
CA THR A 2 -27.20 -23.34 -18.86
C THR A 2 -26.79 -23.62 -17.45
N ASP A 3 -26.94 -24.85 -16.97
CA ASP A 3 -26.30 -25.38 -15.75
C ASP A 3 -24.77 -25.25 -15.94
N GLU A 4 -24.22 -24.10 -15.67
CA GLU A 4 -22.77 -23.98 -15.50
C GLU A 4 -22.41 -24.78 -14.24
N ALA A 5 -21.53 -25.77 -14.40
CA ALA A 5 -21.05 -26.58 -13.28
C ALA A 5 -20.57 -25.67 -12.13
N ALA A 6 -20.92 -26.04 -10.90
CA ALA A 6 -20.50 -25.27 -9.72
C ALA A 6 -18.98 -25.25 -9.60
N TRP A 7 -18.41 -24.10 -9.25
CA TRP A 7 -17.00 -23.95 -8.97
C TRP A 7 -16.68 -24.45 -7.56
N ASP A 8 -15.55 -25.14 -7.38
CA ASP A 8 -15.08 -25.42 -6.02
C ASP A 8 -14.88 -24.13 -5.25
N ILE A 9 -14.30 -23.11 -5.91
CA ILE A 9 -13.93 -21.85 -5.23
C ILE A 9 -14.14 -20.65 -6.17
N ILE A 10 -14.81 -19.63 -5.65
CA ILE A 10 -14.92 -18.32 -6.28
C ILE A 10 -14.01 -17.33 -5.51
N VAL A 11 -13.12 -16.63 -6.21
CA VAL A 11 -12.30 -15.57 -5.67
C VAL A 11 -12.87 -14.23 -6.12
N ILE A 12 -13.21 -13.34 -5.18
CA ILE A 12 -13.70 -11.99 -5.47
C ILE A 12 -12.54 -11.01 -5.32
N GLY A 13 -12.17 -10.34 -6.43
CA GLY A 13 -11.09 -9.36 -6.50
C GLY A 13 -9.76 -9.93 -6.99
N GLY A 14 -9.27 -9.35 -8.10
CA GLY A 14 -8.04 -9.74 -8.81
C GLY A 14 -6.77 -9.02 -8.33
N GLY A 15 -6.73 -8.52 -7.10
CA GLY A 15 -5.51 -7.98 -6.49
C GLY A 15 -4.50 -9.08 -6.12
N LEU A 16 -3.32 -8.69 -5.58
CA LEU A 16 -2.25 -9.64 -5.22
C LEU A 16 -2.74 -10.80 -4.33
N ALA A 17 -3.62 -10.52 -3.36
CA ALA A 17 -4.14 -11.57 -2.47
C ALA A 17 -5.05 -12.56 -3.20
N GLY A 18 -5.96 -12.05 -4.05
CA GLY A 18 -6.86 -12.87 -4.84
C GLY A 18 -6.10 -13.74 -5.84
N LEU A 19 -5.17 -13.14 -6.60
CA LEU A 19 -4.33 -13.88 -7.54
C LEU A 19 -3.47 -14.94 -6.83
N THR A 20 -2.85 -14.59 -5.70
CA THR A 20 -2.03 -15.55 -4.94
C THR A 20 -2.87 -16.68 -4.38
N SER A 21 -4.05 -16.39 -3.76
CA SER A 21 -4.91 -17.44 -3.23
C SER A 21 -5.45 -18.33 -4.35
N GLY A 22 -5.90 -17.72 -5.45
CA GLY A 22 -6.38 -18.45 -6.63
C GLY A 22 -5.32 -19.38 -7.22
N ALA A 23 -4.07 -18.89 -7.36
CA ALA A 23 -2.97 -19.69 -7.91
C ALA A 23 -2.65 -20.91 -7.03
N TYR A 24 -2.56 -20.77 -5.71
CA TYR A 24 -2.33 -21.91 -4.81
C TYR A 24 -3.50 -22.91 -4.83
N LEU A 25 -4.73 -22.44 -4.93
CA LEU A 25 -5.91 -23.31 -4.98
C LEU A 25 -6.02 -24.05 -6.31
N ALA A 26 -5.76 -23.36 -7.44
CA ALA A 26 -5.73 -23.98 -8.76
C ALA A 26 -4.58 -24.99 -8.89
N MET A 27 -3.39 -24.65 -8.37
CA MET A 27 -2.25 -25.59 -8.32
C MET A 27 -2.57 -26.85 -7.51
N ALA A 28 -3.44 -26.76 -6.50
CA ALA A 28 -3.94 -27.90 -5.73
C ALA A 28 -5.06 -28.69 -6.44
N GLY A 29 -5.35 -28.38 -7.70
CA GLY A 29 -6.35 -29.10 -8.53
C GLY A 29 -7.79 -28.68 -8.29
N LYS A 30 -8.04 -27.52 -7.66
CA LYS A 30 -9.39 -26.99 -7.50
C LYS A 30 -9.85 -26.24 -8.74
N SER A 31 -11.14 -26.33 -9.08
CA SER A 31 -11.75 -25.45 -10.06
C SER A 31 -11.95 -24.07 -9.45
N VAL A 32 -11.22 -23.06 -9.95
CA VAL A 32 -11.18 -21.72 -9.36
C VAL A 32 -11.58 -20.66 -10.38
N LEU A 33 -12.62 -19.89 -10.06
CA LEU A 33 -13.04 -18.72 -10.82
C LEU A 33 -12.67 -17.45 -10.04
N LEU A 34 -11.88 -16.56 -10.64
CA LEU A 34 -11.59 -15.24 -10.12
C LEU A 34 -12.42 -14.19 -10.85
N LEU A 35 -13.15 -13.38 -10.07
CA LEU A 35 -14.02 -12.31 -10.55
C LEU A 35 -13.40 -10.96 -10.22
N GLU A 36 -13.12 -10.17 -11.26
CA GLU A 36 -12.55 -8.81 -11.13
C GLU A 36 -13.52 -7.80 -11.75
N GLN A 37 -13.82 -6.72 -11.01
CA GLN A 37 -14.76 -5.68 -11.48
C GLN A 37 -14.18 -4.80 -12.60
N GLN A 38 -12.85 -4.64 -12.63
CA GLN A 38 -12.17 -3.88 -13.67
C GLN A 38 -11.90 -4.76 -14.89
N GLU A 39 -11.51 -4.14 -16.01
CA GLU A 39 -11.11 -4.85 -17.23
C GLU A 39 -9.76 -5.58 -17.10
N TRP A 40 -9.00 -5.34 -16.01
CA TRP A 40 -7.70 -5.93 -15.73
C TRP A 40 -7.55 -6.24 -14.25
N PRO A 41 -6.87 -7.33 -13.89
CA PRO A 41 -6.53 -7.64 -12.50
C PRO A 41 -5.33 -6.80 -12.02
N GLY A 42 -5.17 -6.67 -10.68
CA GLY A 42 -4.01 -6.03 -10.07
C GLY A 42 -4.32 -5.25 -8.81
N GLY A 43 -5.54 -4.73 -8.68
CA GLY A 43 -5.95 -3.93 -7.53
C GLY A 43 -5.02 -2.73 -7.30
N CYS A 44 -4.49 -2.55 -6.08
CA CYS A 44 -3.57 -1.45 -5.76
C CYS A 44 -2.17 -1.56 -6.43
N CYS A 45 -1.86 -2.67 -7.08
CA CYS A 45 -0.58 -2.90 -7.78
C CYS A 45 -0.74 -3.06 -9.29
N GLY A 46 -1.96 -3.02 -9.82
CA GLY A 46 -2.23 -3.11 -11.24
C GLY A 46 -2.80 -1.78 -11.73
N THR A 47 -2.21 -1.21 -12.76
CA THR A 47 -2.48 0.17 -13.15
C THR A 47 -2.84 0.37 -14.60
N SER A 48 -2.65 -0.63 -15.45
CA SER A 48 -2.72 -0.42 -16.90
C SER A 48 -4.10 -0.73 -17.45
N SER A 49 -4.81 0.30 -17.94
CA SER A 49 -5.82 0.06 -18.95
C SER A 49 -5.16 -0.07 -20.33
N PRO A 50 -5.67 -0.93 -21.23
CA PRO A 50 -5.34 -0.88 -22.65
C PRO A 50 -5.73 0.49 -23.20
N GLY A 51 -4.79 1.41 -23.37
CA GLY A 51 -5.04 2.80 -23.76
C GLY A 51 -4.38 3.84 -22.88
N GLY A 52 -3.60 3.42 -21.86
CA GLY A 52 -2.65 4.30 -21.17
C GLY A 52 -3.22 5.23 -20.10
N ARG A 53 -4.49 5.10 -19.73
CA ARG A 53 -5.08 5.83 -18.59
C ARG A 53 -5.06 4.95 -17.35
N SER A 54 -3.99 4.99 -16.61
CA SER A 54 -3.84 4.19 -15.40
C SER A 54 -4.05 5.04 -14.15
N VAL A 55 -4.70 4.45 -13.13
CA VAL A 55 -4.51 4.91 -11.76
C VAL A 55 -3.14 4.36 -11.35
N PRO A 56 -2.19 5.21 -10.94
CA PRO A 56 -0.86 4.75 -10.57
C PRO A 56 -0.91 3.72 -9.45
N ALA A 57 -0.02 2.73 -9.49
CA ALA A 57 0.14 1.81 -8.39
C ALA A 57 0.34 2.59 -7.08
N ALA A 58 -0.31 2.17 -6.02
CA ALA A 58 -0.11 2.78 -4.70
C ALA A 58 1.18 2.30 -4.02
N ALA A 59 1.80 1.23 -4.55
CA ALA A 59 3.03 0.64 -4.04
C ALA A 59 4.20 0.96 -4.97
N HIS A 60 5.23 1.64 -4.45
CA HIS A 60 6.44 2.01 -5.20
C HIS A 60 7.71 1.36 -4.65
N LEU A 61 7.67 0.89 -3.42
CA LEU A 61 8.79 0.28 -2.73
C LEU A 61 8.42 -1.14 -2.34
N VAL A 62 9.32 -2.06 -2.55
CA VAL A 62 9.15 -3.47 -2.21
C VAL A 62 10.23 -3.88 -1.23
N ASN A 63 9.83 -4.64 -0.22
CA ASN A 63 10.72 -5.25 0.76
C ASN A 63 10.71 -6.77 0.60
N ASP A 64 11.76 -7.43 1.05
CA ASP A 64 11.84 -8.89 1.11
C ASP A 64 11.69 -9.59 -0.26
N PRO A 65 12.48 -9.22 -1.28
CA PRO A 65 12.38 -9.75 -2.64
C PRO A 65 12.54 -11.28 -2.69
N ASP A 66 13.40 -11.85 -1.88
CA ASP A 66 13.62 -13.31 -1.82
C ASP A 66 12.38 -14.07 -1.36
N GLN A 67 11.60 -13.51 -0.44
CA GLN A 67 10.35 -14.11 0.01
C GLN A 67 9.25 -13.98 -1.05
N ILE A 68 9.21 -12.86 -1.78
CA ILE A 68 8.29 -12.70 -2.92
C ILE A 68 8.62 -13.72 -4.00
N ASN A 69 9.89 -13.80 -4.43
CA ASN A 69 10.33 -14.80 -5.41
C ASN A 69 10.18 -16.24 -4.87
N GLY A 70 10.29 -16.44 -3.56
CA GLY A 70 9.97 -17.71 -2.92
C GLY A 70 8.54 -18.17 -3.17
N ILE A 71 7.55 -17.24 -3.03
CA ILE A 71 6.14 -17.51 -3.34
C ILE A 71 5.96 -17.78 -4.84
N LEU A 72 6.56 -16.96 -5.70
CA LEU A 72 6.47 -17.13 -7.15
C LEU A 72 7.06 -18.49 -7.58
N ARG A 73 8.22 -18.87 -7.04
CA ARG A 73 8.88 -20.16 -7.29
C ARG A 73 8.04 -21.34 -6.82
N GLU A 74 7.44 -21.28 -5.63
CA GLU A 74 6.52 -22.31 -5.13
C GLU A 74 5.34 -22.55 -6.08
N LEU A 75 4.87 -21.49 -6.71
CA LEU A 75 3.76 -21.53 -7.66
C LEU A 75 4.19 -21.92 -9.09
N GLY A 76 5.50 -22.03 -9.38
CA GLY A 76 6.00 -22.18 -10.75
C GLY A 76 5.83 -20.93 -11.61
N ALA A 77 5.64 -19.76 -10.98
CA ALA A 77 5.54 -18.48 -11.64
C ALA A 77 6.92 -17.90 -11.98
N ALA A 78 6.97 -16.96 -12.94
CA ALA A 78 8.20 -16.27 -13.30
C ALA A 78 8.71 -15.41 -12.12
N GLU A 79 9.98 -15.57 -11.77
CA GLU A 79 10.63 -14.74 -10.77
C GLU A 79 10.87 -13.32 -11.29
N ILE A 80 10.84 -12.36 -10.38
CA ILE A 80 11.04 -10.94 -10.68
C ILE A 80 12.46 -10.54 -10.31
N ARG A 81 13.11 -9.80 -11.19
CA ARG A 81 14.38 -9.15 -10.88
C ARG A 81 14.12 -7.91 -10.04
N PHE A 82 14.79 -7.80 -8.91
CA PHE A 82 14.72 -6.65 -8.01
C PHE A 82 16.04 -5.90 -8.00
N THR A 83 15.96 -4.57 -8.10
CA THR A 83 17.12 -3.68 -8.01
C THR A 83 17.12 -2.99 -6.64
N PRO A 84 18.20 -3.07 -5.86
CA PRO A 84 18.30 -2.34 -4.59
C PRO A 84 18.16 -0.83 -4.81
N LEU A 85 17.45 -0.16 -3.92
CA LEU A 85 17.34 1.30 -3.89
C LEU A 85 18.18 1.86 -2.76
N ASP A 86 19.20 2.65 -3.11
CA ASP A 86 20.00 3.42 -2.16
C ASP A 86 20.67 4.59 -2.90
N PRO A 87 20.43 5.85 -2.50
CA PRO A 87 19.51 6.30 -1.43
C PRO A 87 18.03 6.01 -1.73
N VAL A 88 17.23 5.81 -0.65
CA VAL A 88 15.80 5.53 -0.78
C VAL A 88 14.98 6.81 -0.85
N PHE A 89 15.26 7.76 0.04
CA PHE A 89 14.51 9.02 0.12
C PHE A 89 15.44 10.23 0.11
N GLY A 90 15.03 11.25 -0.66
CA GLY A 90 15.44 12.62 -0.45
C GLY A 90 14.32 13.40 0.25
N VAL A 91 14.64 14.33 1.12
CA VAL A 91 13.67 15.24 1.74
C VAL A 91 14.14 16.66 1.54
N THR A 92 13.31 17.47 0.91
CA THR A 92 13.54 18.89 0.67
C THR A 92 12.39 19.74 1.21
N GLY A 93 12.63 21.00 1.45
CA GLY A 93 11.62 21.98 1.81
C GLY A 93 11.55 22.40 3.28
N PRO A 94 11.79 21.53 4.30
CA PRO A 94 11.68 21.96 5.70
C PRO A 94 12.61 23.14 6.04
N CYS A 95 13.77 23.18 5.38
CA CYS A 95 14.72 24.29 5.44
C CYS A 95 15.15 24.64 4.01
N PRO A 96 15.03 25.90 3.58
CA PRO A 96 15.44 26.32 2.24
C PRO A 96 16.91 25.98 1.94
N GLY A 97 17.13 25.35 0.78
CA GLY A 97 18.47 24.97 0.31
C GLY A 97 19.14 23.81 1.06
N LYS A 98 18.43 23.12 1.95
CA LYS A 98 18.93 21.98 2.70
C LYS A 98 18.13 20.72 2.39
N ASN A 99 18.82 19.61 2.19
CA ASN A 99 18.22 18.32 1.88
C ASN A 99 18.71 17.27 2.86
N LEU A 100 17.78 16.39 3.31
CA LEU A 100 18.11 15.18 4.05
C LEU A 100 18.12 14.01 3.08
N ILE A 101 19.18 13.21 3.11
CA ILE A 101 19.31 11.97 2.32
C ILE A 101 19.19 10.78 3.25
N ILE A 102 18.20 9.93 3.01
CA ILE A 102 17.94 8.72 3.80
C ILE A 102 18.41 7.52 3.00
N THR A 103 19.46 6.89 3.49
CA THR A 103 20.27 5.86 2.82
C THR A 103 20.74 4.83 3.85
N SER A 104 21.15 3.66 3.38
CA SER A 104 21.84 2.65 4.18
C SER A 104 23.26 3.08 4.58
N ASN A 105 23.86 4.01 3.82
CA ASN A 105 25.18 4.56 4.13
C ASN A 105 25.07 5.57 5.29
N ARG A 106 25.53 5.13 6.46
CA ARG A 106 25.49 5.94 7.69
C ARG A 106 26.18 7.29 7.55
N GLU A 107 27.34 7.36 6.90
CA GLU A 107 28.11 8.60 6.77
C GLU A 107 27.37 9.64 5.94
N ILE A 108 26.75 9.24 4.83
CA ILE A 108 25.93 10.10 3.97
C ILE A 108 24.69 10.57 4.73
N PHE A 109 24.00 9.67 5.44
CA PHE A 109 22.82 10.02 6.24
C PHE A 109 23.18 11.04 7.33
N GLU A 110 24.21 10.79 8.12
CA GLU A 110 24.69 11.68 9.18
C GLU A 110 25.12 13.05 8.63
N LYS A 111 25.91 13.08 7.56
CA LYS A 111 26.37 14.31 6.91
C LYS A 111 25.20 15.16 6.40
N SER A 112 24.21 14.53 5.77
CA SER A 112 23.01 15.24 5.29
C SER A 112 22.14 15.75 6.45
N ALA A 113 22.06 15.00 7.55
CA ALA A 113 21.35 15.42 8.76
C ALA A 113 22.05 16.62 9.44
N HIS A 114 23.38 16.65 9.48
CA HIS A 114 24.13 17.79 9.96
C HIS A 114 23.84 19.07 9.17
N ASN A 115 23.69 18.94 7.85
CA ASN A 115 23.34 20.09 7.00
C ASN A 115 21.95 20.67 7.31
N MET A 116 21.05 19.88 7.89
CA MET A 116 19.72 20.36 8.28
C MET A 116 19.71 21.27 9.50
N VAL A 117 20.79 21.27 10.28
CA VAL A 117 20.90 22.02 11.56
C VAL A 117 21.98 23.09 11.45
N THR A 118 21.80 24.21 12.16
CA THR A 118 22.77 25.29 12.24
C THR A 118 23.36 25.38 13.64
N GLY A 119 24.68 25.63 13.77
CA GLY A 119 25.35 25.88 15.05
C GLY A 119 25.97 24.64 15.69
N ALA A 120 26.22 24.72 17.02
CA ALA A 120 26.99 23.73 17.81
C ALA A 120 26.28 22.39 18.10
N ALA A 121 25.14 22.13 17.45
CA ALA A 121 24.33 20.97 17.73
C ALA A 121 24.76 19.68 16.96
N GLN A 122 25.93 19.69 16.33
CA GLN A 122 26.40 18.56 15.49
C GLN A 122 26.59 17.26 16.29
N GLU A 123 27.09 17.32 17.50
CA GLU A 123 27.24 16.14 18.35
C GLU A 123 25.86 15.52 18.69
N THR A 124 24.87 16.35 19.00
CA THR A 124 23.50 15.89 19.25
C THR A 124 22.89 15.24 18.00
N VAL A 125 23.17 15.76 16.80
CA VAL A 125 22.73 15.15 15.53
C VAL A 125 23.36 13.79 15.34
N SER A 126 24.69 13.66 15.50
CA SER A 126 25.39 12.37 15.35
C SER A 126 24.88 11.32 16.34
N GLN A 127 24.75 11.69 17.61
CA GLN A 127 24.21 10.79 18.64
C GLN A 127 22.75 10.39 18.32
N GLY A 128 21.93 11.36 17.92
CA GLY A 128 20.52 11.14 17.60
C GLY A 128 20.32 10.25 16.36
N ILE A 129 21.04 10.49 15.27
CA ILE A 129 21.02 9.64 14.07
C ILE A 129 21.55 8.25 14.39
N GLY A 130 22.66 8.14 15.12
CA GLY A 130 23.21 6.86 15.59
C GLY A 130 22.16 6.06 16.38
N ARG A 131 21.43 6.74 17.29
CA ARG A 131 20.34 6.10 18.05
C ARG A 131 19.17 5.65 17.20
N ILE A 132 18.76 6.46 16.22
CA ILE A 132 17.69 6.08 15.27
C ILE A 132 18.10 4.85 14.45
N ILE A 133 19.33 4.83 13.92
CA ILE A 133 19.86 3.69 13.16
C ILE A 133 19.85 2.42 14.02
N GLU A 134 20.38 2.48 15.23
CA GLU A 134 20.40 1.35 16.17
C GLU A 134 18.99 0.81 16.45
N LEU A 135 18.06 1.69 16.85
CA LEU A 135 16.68 1.31 17.15
C LEU A 135 15.96 0.75 15.92
N SER A 136 16.21 1.33 14.75
CA SER A 136 15.64 0.86 13.49
C SER A 136 16.10 -0.55 13.14
N GLY A 137 17.39 -0.86 13.31
CA GLY A 137 17.92 -2.21 13.11
C GLY A 137 17.33 -3.22 14.10
N LEU A 138 17.27 -2.86 15.40
CA LEU A 138 16.63 -3.74 16.41
C LEU A 138 15.17 -4.05 16.07
N ILE A 139 14.37 -3.04 15.71
CA ILE A 139 12.95 -3.20 15.35
C ILE A 139 12.79 -3.99 14.04
N TYR A 140 13.68 -3.80 13.08
CA TYR A 140 13.70 -4.58 11.86
C TYR A 140 13.85 -6.08 12.16
N HIS A 141 14.83 -6.47 12.98
CA HIS A 141 15.04 -7.86 13.37
C HIS A 141 13.88 -8.41 14.22
N GLU A 142 13.34 -7.63 15.16
CA GLU A 142 12.16 -8.01 15.93
C GLU A 142 10.97 -8.34 15.04
N THR A 143 10.66 -7.46 14.09
CA THR A 143 9.47 -7.59 13.25
C THR A 143 9.58 -8.70 12.21
N ARG A 144 10.78 -8.95 11.70
CA ARG A 144 11.06 -10.07 10.79
C ARG A 144 11.02 -11.44 11.49
N ALA A 145 11.25 -11.48 12.81
CA ALA A 145 11.08 -12.71 13.58
C ALA A 145 9.62 -13.14 13.77
N LEU A 146 8.65 -12.25 13.42
CA LEU A 146 7.24 -12.60 13.47
C LEU A 146 6.88 -13.52 12.30
N PRO A 147 6.11 -14.59 12.57
CA PRO A 147 5.65 -15.46 11.50
C PRO A 147 4.68 -14.70 10.58
N LEU A 148 4.82 -14.84 9.28
CA LEU A 148 3.84 -14.40 8.30
C LEU A 148 2.71 -15.42 8.08
N GLU A 149 2.87 -16.63 8.63
CA GLU A 149 1.85 -17.66 8.63
C GLU A 149 0.70 -17.29 9.57
N SER A 150 -0.54 -17.45 9.09
CA SER A 150 -1.73 -17.15 9.90
C SER A 150 -1.74 -17.92 11.21
N PRO A 151 -2.14 -17.30 12.34
CA PRO A 151 -2.37 -18.02 13.58
C PRO A 151 -3.39 -19.17 13.46
N GLU A 152 -4.27 -19.15 12.47
CA GLU A 152 -5.25 -20.22 12.20
C GLU A 152 -4.58 -21.51 11.74
N LEU A 153 -3.44 -21.42 11.07
CA LEU A 153 -2.62 -22.57 10.64
C LEU A 153 -1.70 -23.12 11.74
N MET A 154 -1.61 -22.41 12.88
CA MET A 154 -0.75 -22.82 13.98
C MET A 154 -1.48 -23.74 14.95
N SER A 155 -0.78 -24.74 15.49
CA SER A 155 -1.32 -25.52 16.61
C SER A 155 -1.62 -24.64 17.82
N PHE A 156 -2.54 -25.09 18.68
CA PHE A 156 -2.91 -24.37 19.90
C PHE A 156 -1.69 -24.01 20.76
N PHE A 157 -0.79 -24.96 20.97
CA PHE A 157 0.44 -24.73 21.76
C PHE A 157 1.37 -23.70 21.11
N LYS A 158 1.55 -23.75 19.78
CA LYS A 158 2.36 -22.76 19.05
C LYS A 158 1.79 -21.36 19.18
N ARG A 159 0.45 -21.21 19.10
CA ARG A 159 -0.24 -19.90 19.31
C ARG A 159 -0.09 -19.39 20.74
N LEU A 160 -0.27 -20.26 21.73
CA LEU A 160 -0.11 -19.91 23.13
C LEU A 160 1.34 -19.49 23.44
N PHE A 161 2.30 -20.27 22.98
CA PHE A 161 3.72 -19.96 23.14
C PHE A 161 4.12 -18.65 22.43
N LEU A 162 3.63 -18.41 21.22
CA LEU A 162 3.85 -17.18 20.50
C LEU A 162 3.30 -15.97 21.29
N GLY A 163 2.06 -16.06 21.78
CA GLY A 163 1.45 -15.00 22.59
C GLY A 163 2.23 -14.69 23.87
N LEU A 164 2.65 -15.71 24.62
CA LEU A 164 3.44 -15.56 25.84
C LEU A 164 4.87 -15.02 25.56
N SER A 165 5.45 -15.35 24.40
CA SER A 165 6.79 -14.92 24.03
C SER A 165 6.84 -13.55 23.38
N MET A 166 5.72 -12.98 22.93
CA MET A 166 5.66 -11.68 22.22
C MET A 166 6.33 -10.55 23.02
N GLN A 167 6.05 -10.44 24.32
CA GLN A 167 6.66 -9.39 25.14
C GLN A 167 8.18 -9.49 25.23
N ARG A 168 8.72 -10.72 25.20
CA ARG A 168 10.18 -10.94 25.21
C ARG A 168 10.83 -10.79 23.84
N LYS A 169 10.07 -11.08 22.77
CA LYS A 169 10.57 -11.04 21.40
C LYS A 169 10.48 -9.67 20.74
N LEU A 170 9.60 -8.79 21.22
CA LEU A 170 9.28 -7.50 20.62
C LEU A 170 9.39 -6.34 21.63
N PRO A 171 10.42 -6.25 22.48
CA PRO A 171 10.50 -5.24 23.52
C PRO A 171 10.51 -3.81 22.93
N MET A 172 11.28 -3.56 21.86
CA MET A 172 11.35 -2.26 21.22
C MET A 172 10.06 -1.92 20.49
N SER A 173 9.51 -2.87 19.72
CA SER A 173 8.22 -2.69 19.03
C SER A 173 7.08 -2.36 20.00
N MET A 174 7.04 -2.96 21.17
CA MET A 174 6.05 -2.65 22.22
C MET A 174 6.27 -1.28 22.86
N GLN A 175 7.52 -0.90 23.12
CA GLN A 175 7.89 0.39 23.69
C GLN A 175 7.49 1.53 22.74
N TYR A 176 7.86 1.44 21.47
CA TYR A 176 7.66 2.50 20.50
C TYR A 176 6.33 2.43 19.75
N GLY A 177 5.60 1.32 19.85
CA GLY A 177 4.33 1.08 19.18
C GLY A 177 3.17 1.97 19.63
N ARG A 178 3.29 2.66 20.79
CA ARG A 178 2.27 3.58 21.30
C ARG A 178 2.74 5.04 21.31
N MET A 179 4.03 5.30 21.18
CA MET A 179 4.62 6.61 21.24
C MET A 179 4.34 7.39 19.94
N PRO A 180 3.76 8.60 19.99
CA PRO A 180 3.64 9.46 18.81
C PRO A 180 5.02 9.75 18.21
N VAL A 181 5.12 9.78 16.89
CA VAL A 181 6.41 9.99 16.20
C VAL A 181 7.01 11.36 16.51
N GLY A 182 6.19 12.42 16.63
CA GLY A 182 6.69 13.77 17.03
C GLY A 182 7.30 13.76 18.44
N GLN A 183 6.63 13.09 19.41
CA GLN A 183 7.18 12.95 20.76
C GLN A 183 8.51 12.19 20.76
N PHE A 184 8.61 11.12 19.96
CA PHE A 184 9.85 10.37 19.80
C PHE A 184 10.96 11.24 19.24
N LEU A 185 10.71 11.92 18.12
CA LEU A 185 11.70 12.77 17.47
C LEU A 185 12.14 13.93 18.37
N SER A 186 11.21 14.57 19.12
CA SER A 186 11.55 15.63 20.07
C SER A 186 12.39 15.12 21.25
N SER A 187 12.24 13.85 21.64
CA SER A 187 13.07 13.24 22.67
C SER A 187 14.50 12.93 22.19
N ILE A 188 14.68 12.66 20.90
CA ILE A 188 15.99 12.38 20.29
C ILE A 188 16.70 13.70 19.90
N PHE A 189 15.95 14.65 19.35
CA PHE A 189 16.43 15.92 18.85
C PHE A 189 15.72 17.08 19.56
N PRO A 190 16.10 17.38 20.81
CA PRO A 190 15.50 18.50 21.56
C PRO A 190 15.96 19.85 21.00
N GLY A 191 15.19 20.91 21.29
CA GLY A 191 15.49 22.25 20.86
C GLY A 191 14.83 22.68 19.55
N VAL A 192 14.66 24.00 19.39
CA VAL A 192 14.01 24.60 18.21
C VAL A 192 14.91 24.51 16.98
N GLU A 193 16.21 24.52 17.16
CA GLU A 193 17.22 24.37 16.10
C GLU A 193 17.15 23.03 15.37
N MET A 194 16.53 22.04 15.99
CA MET A 194 16.31 20.70 15.42
C MET A 194 14.99 20.56 14.64
N GLN A 195 14.16 21.58 14.60
CA GLN A 195 12.82 21.52 13.99
C GLN A 195 12.86 21.06 12.54
N CYS A 196 13.80 21.56 11.75
CA CYS A 196 13.96 21.18 10.34
C CYS A 196 14.28 19.69 10.18
N LEU A 197 15.19 19.16 10.98
CA LEU A 197 15.56 17.75 10.96
C LEU A 197 14.39 16.86 11.40
N ARG A 198 13.68 17.25 12.46
CA ARG A 198 12.50 16.52 12.91
C ARG A 198 11.40 16.51 11.84
N ALA A 199 11.12 17.66 11.22
CA ALA A 199 10.13 17.75 10.12
C ALA A 199 10.53 16.87 8.93
N ALA A 200 11.82 16.88 8.55
CA ALA A 200 12.32 16.01 7.49
C ALA A 200 12.13 14.53 7.82
N LEU A 201 12.57 14.07 8.99
CA LEU A 201 12.39 12.68 9.42
C LEU A 201 10.92 12.30 9.56
N ARG A 202 10.07 13.20 10.08
CA ARG A 202 8.62 12.96 10.21
C ARG A 202 7.95 12.79 8.84
N SER A 203 8.40 13.52 7.83
CA SER A 203 7.81 13.50 6.49
C SER A 203 7.94 12.16 5.77
N VAL A 204 8.87 11.31 6.19
CA VAL A 204 9.12 10.01 5.56
C VAL A 204 7.96 9.04 5.73
N VAL A 205 7.21 9.18 6.84
CA VAL A 205 6.06 8.32 7.14
C VAL A 205 4.76 9.05 6.78
N PRO A 206 4.13 8.72 5.64
CA PRO A 206 2.96 9.43 5.13
C PRO A 206 1.65 8.95 5.79
N VAL A 207 1.63 8.91 7.12
CA VAL A 207 0.48 8.41 7.88
C VAL A 207 0.08 9.42 8.94
N ARG A 208 -1.20 9.80 8.95
CA ARG A 208 -1.79 10.62 10.01
C ARG A 208 -1.74 9.87 11.34
N GLY A 209 -1.25 10.53 12.37
CA GLY A 209 -1.08 9.92 13.68
C GLY A 209 -0.05 8.80 13.71
N ALA A 210 0.99 8.90 12.87
CA ALA A 210 2.12 7.97 12.84
C ALA A 210 2.78 7.84 14.22
N ARG A 211 3.29 6.65 14.49
CA ARG A 211 4.02 6.32 15.71
C ARG A 211 5.50 6.18 15.46
N ALA A 212 6.27 6.22 16.52
CA ALA A 212 7.72 5.98 16.45
C ALA A 212 8.03 4.64 15.78
N LEU A 213 7.23 3.61 16.06
CA LEU A 213 7.37 2.29 15.44
C LEU A 213 7.25 2.35 13.91
N ASP A 214 6.31 3.13 13.36
CA ASP A 214 6.11 3.24 11.91
C ASP A 214 7.36 3.84 11.23
N LEU A 215 7.95 4.88 11.83
CA LEU A 215 9.20 5.48 11.36
C LEU A 215 10.37 4.49 11.47
N LEU A 216 10.54 3.87 12.63
CA LEU A 216 11.66 2.98 12.90
C LEU A 216 11.60 1.71 12.05
N GLN A 217 10.40 1.16 11.76
CA GLN A 217 10.24 0.04 10.82
C GLN A 217 10.63 0.43 9.40
N LEU A 218 10.20 1.61 8.94
CA LEU A 218 10.53 2.08 7.60
C LEU A 218 12.04 2.30 7.49
N LEU A 219 12.64 3.04 8.44
CA LEU A 219 14.08 3.27 8.45
C LEU A 219 14.89 1.98 8.66
N GLY A 220 14.36 1.01 9.38
CA GLY A 220 14.98 -0.31 9.52
C GLY A 220 15.15 -1.01 8.17
N ASN A 221 14.15 -0.97 7.32
CA ASN A 221 14.30 -1.51 5.95
C ASN A 221 15.36 -0.76 5.14
N VAL A 222 15.47 0.58 5.32
CA VAL A 222 16.49 1.37 4.62
C VAL A 222 17.89 1.03 5.14
N VAL A 223 18.08 1.05 6.45
CA VAL A 223 19.38 0.81 7.11
C VAL A 223 19.92 -0.59 6.77
N GLU A 224 19.04 -1.58 6.70
CA GLU A 224 19.38 -2.96 6.37
C GLU A 224 19.42 -3.24 4.84
N GLY A 225 19.29 -2.20 4.01
CA GLY A 225 19.31 -2.34 2.55
C GLY A 225 18.16 -3.18 1.97
N ASN A 226 17.05 -3.28 2.70
CA ASN A 226 15.88 -4.10 2.32
C ASN A 226 14.79 -3.26 1.63
N VAL A 227 15.19 -2.41 0.70
CA VAL A 227 14.27 -1.62 -0.15
C VAL A 227 14.66 -1.80 -1.59
N PHE A 228 13.69 -2.20 -2.41
CA PHE A 228 13.94 -2.60 -3.80
C PHE A 228 12.89 -2.03 -4.74
N ASN A 229 13.28 -1.92 -6.00
CA ASN A 229 12.40 -1.65 -7.13
C ASN A 229 12.30 -2.91 -7.99
N PRO A 230 11.09 -3.46 -8.25
CA PRO A 230 10.92 -4.57 -9.16
C PRO A 230 11.08 -4.12 -10.61
N ALA A 231 11.81 -4.88 -11.42
CA ALA A 231 11.93 -4.63 -12.84
C ALA A 231 10.55 -4.74 -13.51
N GLY A 232 10.17 -3.70 -14.24
CA GLY A 232 8.81 -3.57 -14.81
C GLY A 232 7.76 -3.07 -13.80
N GLY A 233 8.19 -2.53 -12.65
CA GLY A 233 7.27 -2.04 -11.61
C GLY A 233 6.61 -3.18 -10.82
N VAL A 234 5.76 -2.84 -9.86
CA VAL A 234 5.00 -3.83 -9.08
C VAL A 234 3.97 -4.60 -9.92
N GLU A 235 3.64 -4.09 -11.09
CA GLU A 235 2.77 -4.72 -12.08
C GLU A 235 3.35 -6.05 -12.56
N SER A 236 4.67 -6.16 -12.67
CA SER A 236 5.33 -7.40 -13.08
C SER A 236 5.02 -8.58 -12.15
N ILE A 237 4.83 -8.32 -10.86
CA ILE A 237 4.41 -9.33 -9.87
C ILE A 237 2.97 -9.78 -10.15
N VAL A 238 2.09 -8.83 -10.51
CA VAL A 238 0.70 -9.12 -10.88
C VAL A 238 0.66 -9.99 -12.14
N GLU A 239 1.44 -9.61 -13.16
CA GLU A 239 1.51 -10.34 -14.44
C GLU A 239 2.03 -11.77 -14.23
N SER A 240 3.08 -11.95 -13.42
CA SER A 240 3.63 -13.26 -13.08
C SER A 240 2.59 -14.15 -12.38
N LEU A 241 1.87 -13.61 -11.38
CA LEU A 241 0.80 -14.34 -10.68
C LEU A 241 -0.39 -14.66 -11.61
N ASN A 242 -0.79 -13.72 -12.47
CA ASN A 242 -1.87 -13.88 -13.43
C ASN A 242 -1.55 -15.01 -14.44
N GLY A 243 -0.33 -14.98 -14.99
CA GLY A 243 0.15 -16.04 -15.90
C GLY A 243 0.16 -17.41 -15.24
N CYS A 244 0.68 -17.49 -14.02
CA CYS A 244 0.73 -18.72 -13.25
C CYS A 244 -0.67 -19.25 -12.89
N PHE A 245 -1.59 -18.41 -12.44
CA PHE A 245 -2.97 -18.80 -12.12
C PHE A 245 -3.65 -19.46 -13.32
N LYS A 246 -3.52 -18.84 -14.52
CA LYS A 246 -4.05 -19.41 -15.76
C LYS A 246 -3.36 -20.71 -16.15
N ALA A 247 -2.05 -20.82 -15.97
CA ALA A 247 -1.29 -22.03 -16.29
C ALA A 247 -1.73 -23.23 -15.43
N HIS A 248 -2.22 -22.99 -14.21
CA HIS A 248 -2.82 -24.02 -13.35
C HIS A 248 -4.31 -24.27 -13.60
N GLY A 249 -4.88 -23.73 -14.69
CA GLY A 249 -6.29 -23.95 -15.07
C GLY A 249 -7.28 -23.01 -14.37
N GLY A 250 -6.80 -22.01 -13.64
CA GLY A 250 -7.66 -20.96 -13.06
C GLY A 250 -8.29 -20.08 -14.14
N VAL A 251 -9.53 -19.69 -13.93
CA VAL A 251 -10.29 -18.83 -14.86
C VAL A 251 -10.43 -17.43 -14.26
N ILE A 252 -10.14 -16.39 -15.05
CA ILE A 252 -10.36 -14.99 -14.68
C ILE A 252 -11.47 -14.43 -15.56
N ARG A 253 -12.49 -13.83 -14.91
CA ARG A 253 -13.52 -13.03 -15.57
C ARG A 253 -13.36 -11.58 -15.11
N THR A 254 -12.98 -10.71 -16.03
CA THR A 254 -12.86 -9.25 -15.83
C THR A 254 -14.18 -8.55 -16.20
N GLY A 255 -14.36 -7.28 -15.81
CA GLY A 255 -15.63 -6.57 -15.95
C GLY A 255 -16.78 -7.22 -15.15
N ALA A 256 -16.48 -8.13 -14.22
CA ALA A 256 -17.43 -8.96 -13.48
C ALA A 256 -17.58 -8.47 -12.03
N LYS A 257 -18.38 -7.42 -11.84
CA LYS A 257 -18.64 -6.87 -10.51
C LYS A 257 -19.60 -7.77 -9.73
N VAL A 258 -19.12 -8.33 -8.61
CA VAL A 258 -19.97 -9.05 -7.65
C VAL A 258 -20.78 -8.05 -6.84
N THR A 259 -22.09 -8.29 -6.71
CA THR A 259 -23.03 -7.47 -5.95
C THR A 259 -23.59 -8.18 -4.72
N SER A 260 -23.49 -9.52 -4.66
CA SER A 260 -23.89 -10.29 -3.49
C SER A 260 -23.09 -11.57 -3.35
N VAL A 261 -22.80 -11.95 -2.09
CA VAL A 261 -22.39 -13.32 -1.73
C VAL A 261 -23.65 -14.06 -1.29
N ASN A 262 -24.00 -15.11 -2.01
CA ASN A 262 -25.21 -15.89 -1.78
C ASN A 262 -24.97 -16.86 -0.61
N VAL A 263 -25.89 -16.84 0.37
CA VAL A 263 -25.80 -17.66 1.57
C VAL A 263 -27.14 -18.34 1.84
N ALA A 264 -27.14 -19.66 1.96
CA ALA A 264 -28.29 -20.45 2.38
C ALA A 264 -27.93 -21.24 3.65
N ASP A 265 -28.77 -21.19 4.66
CA ASP A 265 -28.57 -21.87 5.94
C ASP A 265 -27.18 -21.63 6.60
N GLY A 266 -26.66 -20.42 6.44
CA GLY A 266 -25.35 -20.04 6.97
C GLY A 266 -24.13 -20.55 6.17
N GLN A 267 -24.36 -21.18 5.02
CA GLN A 267 -23.36 -21.70 4.10
C GLN A 267 -23.35 -20.89 2.80
N VAL A 268 -22.17 -20.55 2.29
CA VAL A 268 -22.02 -19.96 0.96
C VAL A 268 -22.51 -20.91 -0.13
N THR A 269 -23.22 -20.39 -1.11
CA THR A 269 -23.69 -21.14 -2.29
C THR A 269 -23.23 -20.57 -3.62
N GLY A 270 -22.58 -19.41 -3.59
CA GLY A 270 -22.06 -18.72 -4.77
C GLY A 270 -22.12 -17.20 -4.64
N VAL A 271 -22.17 -16.53 -5.77
CA VAL A 271 -22.24 -15.07 -5.87
C VAL A 271 -23.22 -14.62 -6.94
N THR A 272 -23.70 -13.37 -6.83
CA THR A 272 -24.51 -12.68 -7.85
C THR A 272 -23.69 -11.53 -8.44
N LEU A 273 -23.71 -11.37 -9.75
CA LEU A 273 -23.04 -10.28 -10.45
C LEU A 273 -23.97 -9.08 -10.68
N ALA A 274 -23.41 -7.98 -11.15
CA ALA A 274 -24.16 -6.74 -11.43
C ALA A 274 -25.16 -6.89 -12.59
N ASP A 275 -24.98 -7.86 -13.47
CA ASP A 275 -25.93 -8.24 -14.54
C ASP A 275 -26.99 -9.25 -14.08
N GLU A 276 -27.12 -9.45 -12.77
CA GLU A 276 -28.03 -10.39 -12.11
C GLU A 276 -27.72 -11.88 -12.37
N SER A 277 -26.64 -12.20 -13.07
CA SER A 277 -26.23 -13.59 -13.25
C SER A 277 -25.73 -14.19 -11.93
N ILE A 278 -26.10 -15.45 -11.69
CA ILE A 278 -25.72 -16.20 -10.48
C ILE A 278 -24.64 -17.20 -10.88
N ILE A 279 -23.56 -17.21 -10.11
CA ILE A 279 -22.47 -18.16 -10.24
C ILE A 279 -22.43 -19.02 -8.98
N ASN A 280 -22.64 -20.32 -9.14
CA ASN A 280 -22.62 -21.29 -8.04
C ASN A 280 -21.18 -21.66 -7.67
N GLY A 281 -20.92 -21.81 -6.36
CA GLY A 281 -19.63 -22.23 -5.86
C GLY A 281 -19.69 -22.61 -4.39
N ASP A 282 -18.88 -23.61 -4.01
CA ASP A 282 -18.90 -24.17 -2.65
C ASP A 282 -18.22 -23.27 -1.63
N LEU A 283 -17.17 -22.56 -2.05
CA LEU A 283 -16.39 -21.67 -1.21
C LEU A 283 -16.16 -20.31 -1.89
N VAL A 284 -16.06 -19.26 -1.07
CA VAL A 284 -15.72 -17.91 -1.53
C VAL A 284 -14.50 -17.39 -0.77
N VAL A 285 -13.51 -16.88 -1.51
CA VAL A 285 -12.40 -16.07 -0.99
C VAL A 285 -12.64 -14.62 -1.38
N SER A 286 -12.95 -13.77 -0.41
CA SER A 286 -13.09 -12.34 -0.62
C SER A 286 -11.74 -11.65 -0.45
N ALA A 287 -11.19 -11.14 -1.55
CA ALA A 287 -9.94 -10.37 -1.59
C ALA A 287 -10.18 -8.87 -1.85
N ILE A 288 -11.34 -8.37 -1.43
CA ILE A 288 -11.79 -6.99 -1.55
C ILE A 288 -11.86 -6.31 -0.19
N ASP A 289 -12.31 -5.06 -0.16
CA ASP A 289 -12.54 -4.31 1.08
C ASP A 289 -13.48 -5.05 2.05
N MET A 290 -13.07 -5.14 3.32
CA MET A 290 -13.88 -5.78 4.36
C MET A 290 -15.19 -5.05 4.64
N LYS A 291 -15.23 -3.73 4.55
CA LYS A 291 -16.47 -2.97 4.73
C LYS A 291 -17.41 -3.24 3.56
N GLU A 292 -16.89 -3.25 2.33
CA GLU A 292 -17.68 -3.61 1.13
C GLU A 292 -18.27 -5.01 1.28
N LEU A 293 -17.47 -6.00 1.68
CA LEU A 293 -17.95 -7.36 1.92
C LEU A 293 -19.08 -7.41 2.94
N PHE A 294 -18.86 -6.85 4.13
CA PHE A 294 -19.78 -7.04 5.26
C PHE A 294 -20.99 -6.12 5.28
N PHE A 295 -20.94 -4.99 4.56
CA PHE A 295 -22.07 -4.06 4.53
C PHE A 295 -22.88 -4.12 3.24
N ASN A 296 -22.23 -4.45 2.11
CA ASN A 296 -22.87 -4.38 0.80
C ASN A 296 -23.09 -5.74 0.13
N LEU A 297 -22.14 -6.70 0.30
CA LEU A 297 -22.22 -7.98 -0.41
C LEU A 297 -22.84 -9.10 0.43
N LEU A 298 -22.63 -9.10 1.75
CA LEU A 298 -23.22 -10.12 2.62
C LEU A 298 -24.62 -9.73 3.07
N PRO A 299 -25.58 -10.70 3.12
CA PRO A 299 -26.89 -10.43 3.69
C PRO A 299 -26.76 -10.07 5.19
N ASP A 300 -27.77 -9.37 5.70
CA ASP A 300 -27.75 -8.89 7.10
C ASP A 300 -27.51 -9.97 8.15
N LYS A 301 -27.93 -11.20 7.86
CA LYS A 301 -27.71 -12.35 8.74
C LYS A 301 -26.30 -12.97 8.60
N GLY A 302 -25.50 -12.56 7.64
CA GLY A 302 -24.16 -13.11 7.37
C GLY A 302 -23.10 -12.75 8.39
N ALA A 303 -23.35 -11.75 9.25
CA ALA A 303 -22.47 -11.41 10.38
C ALA A 303 -23.26 -10.77 11.53
N PRO A 304 -22.85 -10.99 12.81
CA PRO A 304 -23.51 -10.41 13.97
C PRO A 304 -23.52 -8.87 13.92
N ARG A 305 -24.62 -8.26 14.36
CA ARG A 305 -24.77 -6.80 14.42
C ARG A 305 -23.63 -6.11 15.17
N LEU A 306 -23.23 -6.64 16.32
CA LEU A 306 -22.13 -6.08 17.12
C LEU A 306 -20.78 -6.10 16.37
N PHE A 307 -20.54 -7.11 15.52
CA PHE A 307 -19.37 -7.17 14.68
C PHE A 307 -19.42 -6.04 13.63
N ARG A 308 -20.54 -5.88 12.93
CA ARG A 308 -20.74 -4.82 11.93
C ARG A 308 -20.58 -3.42 12.54
N GLU A 309 -21.19 -3.17 13.72
CA GLU A 309 -21.03 -1.89 14.44
C GLU A 309 -19.56 -1.59 14.82
N LYS A 310 -18.78 -2.61 15.20
CA LYS A 310 -17.35 -2.45 15.47
C LYS A 310 -16.58 -2.18 14.18
N LEU A 311 -16.87 -2.91 13.12
CA LEU A 311 -16.22 -2.77 11.83
C LEU A 311 -16.44 -1.37 11.24
N ALA A 312 -17.67 -0.84 11.32
CA ALA A 312 -18.03 0.49 10.87
C ALA A 312 -17.17 1.60 11.50
N LYS A 313 -16.82 1.45 12.79
CA LYS A 313 -16.04 2.44 13.55
C LYS A 313 -14.53 2.36 13.35
N ILE A 314 -14.04 1.38 12.59
CA ILE A 314 -12.59 1.27 12.35
C ILE A 314 -12.18 2.30 11.30
N PRO A 315 -11.25 3.22 11.64
CA PRO A 315 -10.81 4.22 10.69
C PRO A 315 -9.95 3.60 9.59
N LEU A 316 -10.15 4.09 8.38
CA LEU A 316 -9.39 3.73 7.20
C LEU A 316 -8.10 4.56 7.10
N SER A 317 -7.15 4.09 6.32
CA SER A 317 -5.98 4.87 5.92
C SER A 317 -6.40 6.00 4.99
N ASP A 318 -5.57 7.03 4.90
CA ASP A 318 -5.75 8.06 3.89
C ASP A 318 -5.63 7.46 2.49
N SER A 319 -6.17 8.19 1.51
CA SER A 319 -6.00 7.95 0.09
C SER A 319 -4.86 8.82 -0.46
N PHE A 320 -4.70 8.82 -1.79
CA PHE A 320 -3.78 9.70 -2.47
C PHE A 320 -4.48 10.57 -3.51
N PHE A 321 -3.92 11.78 -3.71
CA PHE A 321 -4.03 12.51 -4.95
C PHE A 321 -2.74 12.29 -5.73
N THR A 322 -2.84 11.84 -6.97
CA THR A 322 -1.68 11.51 -7.78
C THR A 322 -1.76 12.17 -9.14
N VAL A 323 -0.66 12.82 -9.53
CA VAL A 323 -0.46 13.32 -10.89
C VAL A 323 0.69 12.55 -11.53
N THR A 324 0.41 11.84 -12.58
CA THR A 324 1.44 11.19 -13.41
C THR A 324 1.69 12.09 -14.61
N VAL A 325 2.91 12.63 -14.72
CA VAL A 325 3.33 13.54 -15.79
C VAL A 325 4.27 12.78 -16.71
N ARG A 326 4.02 12.87 -18.03
CA ARG A 326 5.00 12.53 -19.06
C ARG A 326 5.66 13.81 -19.55
N THR A 327 6.97 13.84 -19.53
CA THR A 327 7.75 15.07 -19.82
C THR A 327 8.91 14.78 -20.75
N SER A 328 9.24 15.78 -21.59
CA SER A 328 10.44 15.75 -22.42
C SER A 328 11.73 16.07 -21.65
N LEU A 329 11.63 16.46 -20.38
CA LEU A 329 12.80 16.66 -19.54
C LEU A 329 13.49 15.33 -19.26
N PRO A 330 14.82 15.26 -19.31
CA PRO A 330 15.56 14.11 -18.84
C PRO A 330 15.40 14.04 -17.31
N THR A 331 14.50 13.18 -16.84
CA THR A 331 14.36 12.90 -15.42
C THR A 331 15.27 11.74 -15.05
N GLY A 332 16.57 12.00 -15.02
CA GLY A 332 17.51 11.17 -14.28
C GLY A 332 17.32 11.44 -12.79
N MET A 333 17.60 10.45 -11.94
CA MET A 333 17.65 10.63 -10.49
C MET A 333 18.32 11.97 -10.18
N THR A 334 17.63 12.83 -9.44
CA THR A 334 18.32 13.99 -8.88
C THR A 334 19.50 13.43 -8.10
N SER A 335 20.70 13.87 -8.39
CA SER A 335 21.98 13.33 -7.89
C SER A 335 22.06 13.25 -6.35
N GLU A 336 21.05 13.72 -5.66
CA GLU A 336 21.03 13.92 -4.23
C GLU A 336 19.87 13.24 -3.47
N GLY A 337 18.91 12.55 -4.11
CA GLY A 337 17.69 12.18 -3.41
C GLY A 337 17.08 10.81 -3.66
N GLY A 338 17.68 9.93 -4.43
CA GLY A 338 17.06 8.63 -4.75
C GLY A 338 15.77 8.73 -5.59
N ASN A 339 15.05 7.62 -5.74
CA ASN A 339 13.84 7.54 -6.57
C ASN A 339 12.60 8.20 -5.97
N LEU A 340 12.64 8.56 -4.68
CA LEU A 340 11.52 9.17 -3.95
C LEU A 340 11.96 10.43 -3.24
N VAL A 341 11.44 11.58 -3.65
CA VAL A 341 11.69 12.86 -3.00
C VAL A 341 10.45 13.32 -2.24
N ARG A 342 10.62 13.64 -0.96
CA ARG A 342 9.62 14.28 -0.10
C ARG A 342 9.75 15.80 -0.25
N VAL A 343 8.64 16.45 -0.55
CA VAL A 343 8.59 17.91 -0.62
C VAL A 343 7.70 18.40 0.52
N VAL A 344 8.34 19.00 1.51
CA VAL A 344 7.69 19.56 2.70
C VAL A 344 7.56 21.07 2.54
N ASN A 345 6.40 21.62 2.87
CA ASN A 345 6.25 23.06 2.90
C ASN A 345 7.02 23.64 4.10
N PRO A 346 7.94 24.61 3.90
CA PRO A 346 8.76 25.17 4.97
C PRO A 346 7.96 25.93 6.05
N ASP A 347 6.76 26.41 5.68
CA ASP A 347 5.89 27.18 6.58
C ASP A 347 5.00 26.30 7.46
N ILE A 348 5.12 24.97 7.35
CA ILE A 348 4.34 24.01 8.14
C ILE A 348 5.20 23.42 9.25
N GLY A 349 4.72 23.54 10.49
CA GLY A 349 5.33 22.91 11.65
C GLY A 349 5.32 21.38 11.57
N GLU A 350 6.26 20.72 12.25
CA GLU A 350 6.39 19.26 12.25
C GLU A 350 5.12 18.54 12.72
N ASP A 351 4.34 19.14 13.63
CA ASP A 351 3.09 18.60 14.16
C ASP A 351 1.91 18.73 13.16
N GLU A 352 2.02 19.64 12.19
CA GLU A 352 1.01 19.90 11.17
C GLU A 352 1.22 19.06 9.89
N LEU A 353 2.36 18.38 9.77
CA LEU A 353 2.62 17.51 8.62
C LEU A 353 1.52 16.44 8.50
N PHE A 354 0.99 16.30 7.29
CA PHE A 354 -0.13 15.41 6.97
C PHE A 354 -1.47 15.75 7.64
N THR A 355 -1.65 16.95 8.18
CA THR A 355 -2.94 17.41 8.72
C THR A 355 -3.77 18.19 7.70
N SER A 356 -3.10 18.92 6.80
CA SER A 356 -3.74 19.66 5.70
C SER A 356 -3.90 18.81 4.46
N ASP A 357 -4.99 18.99 3.75
CA ASP A 357 -5.24 18.48 2.40
C ASP A 357 -5.13 19.59 1.34
N GLU A 358 -4.83 20.82 1.75
CA GLU A 358 -4.63 21.96 0.86
C GLU A 358 -3.41 21.76 -0.06
N PRO A 359 -3.54 22.01 -1.38
CA PRO A 359 -2.47 21.69 -2.33
C PRO A 359 -1.16 22.46 -2.07
N ASP A 360 -1.25 23.65 -1.50
CA ASP A 360 -0.06 24.46 -1.15
C ASP A 360 0.59 24.07 0.16
N ARG A 361 -0.13 23.34 1.03
CA ARG A 361 0.33 22.94 2.38
C ARG A 361 0.64 21.46 2.50
N VAL A 362 0.02 20.60 1.69
CA VAL A 362 0.18 19.15 1.79
C VAL A 362 1.63 18.75 1.55
N THR A 363 2.13 17.81 2.35
CA THR A 363 3.42 17.14 2.08
C THR A 363 3.23 16.23 0.86
N MET A 364 4.02 16.45 -0.19
CA MET A 364 3.92 15.64 -1.40
C MET A 364 5.16 14.79 -1.62
N PHE A 365 5.02 13.79 -2.45
CA PHE A 365 6.06 12.86 -2.85
C PHE A 365 6.25 12.95 -4.35
N ILE A 366 7.49 12.99 -4.80
CA ILE A 366 7.84 12.89 -6.21
C ILE A 366 8.55 11.56 -6.38
N HIS A 367 7.99 10.70 -7.20
CA HIS A 367 8.56 9.41 -7.58
C HIS A 367 9.04 9.47 -9.02
N PHE A 368 10.25 9.01 -9.23
CA PHE A 368 10.85 8.80 -10.54
C PHE A 368 10.88 7.30 -10.81
N PRO A 369 9.93 6.76 -11.56
CA PRO A 369 9.95 5.34 -11.93
C PRO A 369 11.27 5.05 -12.66
N GLU A 370 11.92 3.93 -12.33
CA GLU A 370 13.12 3.54 -13.07
C GLU A 370 12.78 3.44 -14.56
N GLN A 371 13.62 4.08 -15.35
CA GLN A 371 13.60 3.98 -16.81
C GLN A 371 14.13 2.60 -17.19
N GLY A 372 13.30 1.55 -17.03
CA GLY A 372 13.50 0.33 -17.79
C GLY A 372 13.34 0.67 -19.27
N LEU A 373 14.02 -0.06 -20.14
CA LEU A 373 13.96 0.13 -21.60
C LEU A 373 12.54 0.23 -22.18
N ASP A 374 11.54 -0.27 -21.45
CA ASP A 374 10.12 -0.23 -21.82
C ASP A 374 9.32 0.96 -21.23
N SER A 375 9.87 1.72 -20.28
CA SER A 375 9.20 2.88 -19.69
C SER A 375 9.40 4.18 -20.49
N ILE A 376 10.39 4.23 -21.37
CA ILE A 376 10.59 5.30 -22.36
C ILE A 376 9.83 4.92 -23.64
N ARG A 377 8.51 4.97 -23.59
CA ARG A 377 7.73 5.02 -24.83
C ARG A 377 7.84 6.42 -25.39
N ASP A 378 8.30 6.54 -26.61
CA ASP A 378 8.37 7.80 -27.39
C ASP A 378 9.38 8.84 -26.85
N GLY A 379 10.41 8.44 -26.11
CA GLY A 379 11.46 9.34 -25.61
C GLY A 379 11.02 10.29 -24.47
N LEU A 380 9.86 10.03 -23.83
CA LEU A 380 9.35 10.82 -22.72
C LEU A 380 9.66 10.13 -21.39
N SER A 381 10.11 10.92 -20.43
CA SER A 381 10.28 10.49 -19.05
C SER A 381 8.95 10.56 -18.26
N GLN A 382 8.83 9.79 -17.18
CA GLN A 382 7.67 9.83 -16.30
C GLN A 382 8.05 10.35 -14.91
N VAL A 383 7.20 11.23 -14.37
CA VAL A 383 7.26 11.73 -13.00
C VAL A 383 5.90 11.52 -12.34
N GLN A 384 5.88 10.96 -11.16
CA GLN A 384 4.65 10.84 -10.36
C GLN A 384 4.73 11.77 -9.15
N ILE A 385 3.74 12.66 -9.03
CA ILE A 385 3.57 13.55 -7.89
C ILE A 385 2.39 13.03 -7.08
N MET A 386 2.62 12.70 -5.81
CA MET A 386 1.60 12.12 -4.94
C MET A 386 1.46 12.91 -3.65
N ALA A 387 0.25 13.10 -3.19
CA ALA A 387 -0.06 13.71 -1.90
C ALA A 387 -1.02 12.81 -1.12
N PRO A 388 -0.72 12.42 0.13
CA PRO A 388 -1.66 11.71 0.99
C PRO A 388 -2.74 12.68 1.45
N VAL A 389 -3.98 12.37 1.10
CA VAL A 389 -5.14 13.25 1.33
C VAL A 389 -6.35 12.44 1.79
N ARG A 390 -7.28 13.12 2.46
CA ARG A 390 -8.53 12.51 2.91
C ARG A 390 -9.53 12.40 1.76
N PHE A 391 -10.32 11.35 1.80
CA PHE A 391 -11.44 11.17 0.87
C PHE A 391 -12.49 12.28 1.02
N MET A 392 -12.81 12.66 2.27
CA MET A 392 -13.85 13.62 2.62
C MET A 392 -13.46 15.10 2.43
N TYR A 393 -12.31 15.39 1.77
CA TYR A 393 -11.89 16.75 1.50
C TYR A 393 -12.81 17.42 0.48
N GLU A 394 -13.25 18.67 0.75
CA GLU A 394 -14.10 19.50 -0.11
C GLU A 394 -15.27 18.70 -0.72
N ASP A 395 -16.20 18.27 0.13
CA ASP A 395 -17.36 17.47 -0.26
C ASP A 395 -17.02 16.30 -1.20
N ASN A 396 -16.04 15.50 -0.79
CA ASN A 396 -15.53 14.40 -1.59
C ASN A 396 -14.99 14.84 -2.96
N TRP A 397 -14.19 15.91 -2.97
CA TRP A 397 -13.54 16.43 -4.17
C TRP A 397 -14.53 17.04 -5.16
N HIS A 398 -15.62 17.66 -4.70
CA HIS A 398 -16.72 18.16 -5.52
C HIS A 398 -17.32 17.10 -6.48
N SER A 399 -17.26 15.83 -6.08
CA SER A 399 -17.92 14.75 -6.81
C SER A 399 -19.42 14.79 -6.57
N GLY A 400 -20.20 14.38 -7.57
CA GLY A 400 -21.66 14.29 -7.46
C GLY A 400 -22.14 13.18 -6.53
N PRO A 401 -23.46 13.03 -6.36
CA PRO A 401 -24.04 11.88 -5.66
C PRO A 401 -23.48 10.56 -6.17
N HIS A 402 -23.21 9.62 -5.28
CA HIS A 402 -22.56 8.35 -5.62
C HIS A 402 -21.16 8.48 -6.24
N TYR A 403 -20.49 9.63 -5.99
CA TYR A 403 -19.10 9.91 -6.44
C TYR A 403 -18.96 10.04 -7.96
N GLU A 404 -19.97 10.59 -8.61
CA GLU A 404 -19.95 10.91 -10.03
C GLU A 404 -18.92 12.00 -10.34
N LYS A 405 -18.21 11.85 -11.47
CA LYS A 405 -17.23 12.82 -11.94
C LYS A 405 -17.94 13.95 -12.71
N THR A 406 -18.32 14.99 -11.98
CA THR A 406 -18.99 16.18 -12.51
C THR A 406 -18.02 17.16 -13.18
N GLY A 407 -18.53 18.22 -13.79
CA GLY A 407 -17.71 19.32 -14.32
C GLY A 407 -16.91 20.03 -13.21
N GLU A 408 -17.52 20.24 -12.04
CA GLU A 408 -16.87 20.84 -10.86
C GLU A 408 -15.74 19.96 -10.34
N TYR A 409 -15.96 18.64 -10.27
CA TYR A 409 -14.93 17.67 -9.93
C TYR A 409 -13.74 17.78 -10.90
N ASP A 410 -14.01 17.87 -12.20
CA ASP A 410 -12.97 17.94 -13.23
C ASP A 410 -12.15 19.23 -13.16
N GLU A 411 -12.79 20.35 -12.89
CA GLU A 411 -12.14 21.64 -12.70
C GLU A 411 -11.29 21.65 -11.41
N PHE A 412 -11.89 21.22 -10.31
CA PHE A 412 -11.21 21.17 -9.02
C PHE A 412 -9.95 20.32 -9.06
N ARG A 413 -10.01 19.07 -9.59
CA ARG A 413 -8.84 18.19 -9.67
C ARG A 413 -7.74 18.75 -10.56
N LYS A 414 -8.08 19.48 -11.63
CA LYS A 414 -7.09 20.14 -12.52
C LYS A 414 -6.37 21.28 -11.80
N ASN A 415 -7.11 22.12 -11.07
CA ASN A 415 -6.54 23.22 -10.30
C ASN A 415 -5.63 22.69 -9.16
N TYR A 416 -6.06 21.64 -8.47
CA TYR A 416 -5.27 20.97 -7.45
C TYR A 416 -3.97 20.41 -8.04
N ALA A 417 -4.05 19.72 -9.18
CA ALA A 417 -2.88 19.17 -9.89
C ALA A 417 -1.91 20.28 -10.31
N ALA A 418 -2.40 21.39 -10.83
CA ALA A 418 -1.57 22.54 -11.25
C ALA A 418 -0.74 23.09 -10.08
N SER A 419 -1.35 23.22 -8.89
CA SER A 419 -0.65 23.66 -7.68
C SER A 419 0.46 22.68 -7.27
N LEU A 420 0.19 21.36 -7.31
CA LEU A 420 1.22 20.36 -7.00
C LEU A 420 2.35 20.36 -8.03
N ILE A 421 2.05 20.46 -9.31
CA ILE A 421 3.05 20.52 -10.38
C ILE A 421 3.95 21.76 -10.22
N LYS A 422 3.36 22.92 -9.93
CA LYS A 422 4.12 24.15 -9.68
C LYS A 422 5.09 24.00 -8.52
N ARG A 423 4.68 23.31 -7.45
CA ARG A 423 5.56 23.02 -6.32
C ARG A 423 6.65 21.99 -6.68
N ALA A 424 6.34 21.06 -7.59
CA ALA A 424 7.30 20.07 -8.05
C ALA A 424 8.44 20.68 -8.88
N ASP A 425 8.26 21.87 -9.46
CA ASP A 425 9.32 22.62 -10.16
C ASP A 425 10.56 22.91 -9.27
N ALA A 426 10.38 22.93 -7.95
CA ALA A 426 11.50 23.08 -7.01
C ALA A 426 12.44 21.84 -7.00
N VAL A 427 11.95 20.67 -7.43
CA VAL A 427 12.70 19.41 -7.48
C VAL A 427 13.07 19.04 -8.92
N VAL A 428 12.15 19.32 -9.85
CA VAL A 428 12.31 19.08 -11.29
C VAL A 428 12.14 20.43 -12.02
N PRO A 429 13.19 21.25 -12.12
CA PRO A 429 13.09 22.59 -12.71
C PRO A 429 12.53 22.54 -14.13
N GLY A 430 11.49 23.32 -14.39
CA GLY A 430 10.82 23.41 -15.68
C GLY A 430 9.78 22.33 -15.96
N LEU A 431 9.46 21.47 -15.00
CA LEU A 431 8.45 20.40 -15.18
C LEU A 431 7.12 20.97 -15.67
N SER A 432 6.64 22.06 -15.06
CA SER A 432 5.36 22.71 -15.40
C SER A 432 5.26 23.20 -16.85
N THR A 433 6.40 23.48 -17.49
CA THR A 433 6.47 23.99 -18.88
C THR A 433 6.81 22.91 -19.92
N HIS A 434 7.13 21.70 -19.50
CA HIS A 434 7.56 20.60 -20.38
C HIS A 434 6.65 19.36 -20.26
N ILE A 435 5.37 19.57 -19.95
CA ILE A 435 4.39 18.49 -19.87
C ILE A 435 3.92 18.11 -21.27
N ALA A 436 4.16 16.87 -21.66
CA ALA A 436 3.65 16.31 -22.92
C ALA A 436 2.23 15.73 -22.71
N ASP A 437 2.02 15.05 -21.57
CA ASP A 437 0.74 14.44 -21.18
C ASP A 437 0.69 14.28 -19.66
N MET A 438 -0.52 14.23 -19.10
CA MET A 438 -0.71 13.95 -17.67
C MET A 438 -1.98 13.17 -17.39
N ALA A 439 -1.91 12.33 -16.36
CA ALA A 439 -3.05 11.65 -15.77
C ALA A 439 -3.22 12.07 -14.32
N ILE A 440 -4.47 12.30 -13.88
CA ILE A 440 -4.80 12.75 -12.53
C ILE A 440 -5.71 11.70 -11.88
N ALA A 441 -5.30 11.18 -10.74
CA ALA A 441 -6.09 10.31 -9.89
C ALA A 441 -6.35 10.96 -8.54
N THR A 442 -7.61 11.05 -8.14
CA THR A 442 -8.06 11.54 -6.85
C THR A 442 -8.44 10.38 -5.93
N PRO A 443 -8.74 10.58 -4.65
CA PRO A 443 -9.35 9.57 -3.80
C PRO A 443 -10.60 8.90 -4.40
N VAL A 444 -11.42 9.66 -5.13
CA VAL A 444 -12.58 9.11 -5.86
C VAL A 444 -12.13 8.15 -6.97
N SER A 445 -11.02 8.46 -7.66
CA SER A 445 -10.44 7.57 -8.67
C SER A 445 -9.92 6.28 -8.04
N TYR A 446 -9.22 6.38 -6.89
CA TYR A 446 -8.73 5.21 -6.15
C TYR A 446 -9.88 4.33 -5.68
N ARG A 447 -10.95 4.93 -5.10
CA ARG A 447 -12.15 4.18 -4.70
C ARG A 447 -12.80 3.45 -5.89
N SER A 448 -12.97 4.13 -7.00
CA SER A 448 -13.57 3.56 -8.21
C SER A 448 -12.75 2.40 -8.79
N CYS A 449 -11.41 2.52 -8.76
CA CYS A 449 -10.50 1.54 -9.32
C CYS A 449 -10.32 0.31 -8.42
N THR A 450 -10.12 0.52 -7.11
CA THR A 450 -9.79 -0.55 -6.16
C THR A 450 -11.01 -1.15 -5.46
N GLY A 451 -12.14 -0.44 -5.45
CA GLY A 451 -13.31 -0.80 -4.63
C GLY A 451 -13.12 -0.55 -3.13
N ASN A 452 -11.98 -0.02 -2.71
CA ASN A 452 -11.73 0.27 -1.29
C ASN A 452 -12.55 1.49 -0.83
N ASP A 453 -13.21 1.35 0.32
CA ASP A 453 -13.95 2.45 0.94
C ASP A 453 -13.00 3.63 1.21
N GLU A 454 -13.48 4.87 1.00
CA GLU A 454 -12.70 6.10 1.06
C GLU A 454 -11.42 6.09 0.18
N GLY A 455 -11.31 5.19 -0.81
CA GLY A 455 -10.10 5.03 -1.64
C GLY A 455 -8.85 4.64 -0.84
N ALA A 456 -9.02 3.99 0.31
CA ALA A 456 -7.96 3.65 1.23
C ALA A 456 -6.89 2.78 0.58
N VAL A 457 -5.61 3.22 0.61
CA VAL A 457 -4.52 2.53 -0.08
C VAL A 457 -3.79 1.52 0.81
N TYR A 458 -3.83 1.71 2.13
CA TYR A 458 -3.20 0.80 3.12
C TYR A 458 -4.24 0.01 3.94
N GLY A 459 -5.52 0.08 3.58
CA GLY A 459 -6.61 -0.54 4.33
C GLY A 459 -6.90 0.18 5.66
N TRP A 460 -6.75 -0.49 6.79
CA TRP A 460 -6.95 0.12 8.10
C TRP A 460 -5.87 1.17 8.41
N ARG A 461 -6.25 2.30 9.01
CA ARG A 461 -5.28 3.30 9.50
C ARG A 461 -4.23 2.67 10.43
N ARG A 462 -4.62 1.63 11.14
CA ARG A 462 -3.72 0.77 11.91
C ARG A 462 -3.99 -0.68 11.58
N PRO A 463 -2.96 -1.46 11.18
CA PRO A 463 -3.14 -2.87 10.86
C PRO A 463 -3.86 -3.62 11.98
N ARG A 464 -4.78 -4.48 11.61
CA ARG A 464 -5.53 -5.34 12.53
C ARG A 464 -5.32 -6.80 12.16
N MET A 465 -5.24 -7.63 13.19
CA MET A 465 -5.04 -9.07 13.06
C MET A 465 -6.37 -9.80 12.83
N TRP A 466 -7.07 -9.47 11.71
CA TRP A 466 -8.25 -10.21 11.34
C TRP A 466 -7.90 -11.60 10.84
N ARG A 467 -8.74 -12.57 11.20
CA ARG A 467 -8.62 -13.96 10.73
C ARG A 467 -9.03 -14.05 9.26
N GLN A 468 -8.53 -15.07 8.55
CA GLN A 468 -8.93 -15.35 7.19
C GLN A 468 -10.29 -16.07 7.11
N LYS A 469 -10.59 -17.00 8.01
CA LYS A 469 -11.88 -17.69 8.06
C LYS A 469 -12.94 -16.80 8.71
N VAL A 470 -14.06 -16.60 8.04
CA VAL A 470 -15.20 -15.86 8.60
C VAL A 470 -15.98 -16.80 9.50
N PRO A 471 -16.08 -16.52 10.82
CA PRO A 471 -16.68 -17.48 11.76
C PRO A 471 -18.22 -17.53 11.68
N TYR A 472 -18.84 -16.61 10.97
CA TYR A 472 -20.30 -16.44 10.95
C TYR A 472 -20.95 -17.00 9.70
N THR A 473 -20.18 -17.24 8.65
CA THR A 473 -20.63 -17.75 7.35
C THR A 473 -19.69 -18.85 6.92
N HIS A 474 -20.18 -20.07 6.87
CA HIS A 474 -19.41 -21.23 6.44
C HIS A 474 -19.04 -21.09 4.94
N GLY A 475 -17.83 -21.49 4.60
CA GLY A 475 -17.34 -21.41 3.22
C GLY A 475 -16.88 -20.02 2.80
N LEU A 476 -16.88 -19.00 3.69
CA LEU A 476 -16.39 -17.66 3.39
C LEU A 476 -15.02 -17.41 4.05
N TYR A 477 -14.09 -16.96 3.24
CA TYR A 477 -12.74 -16.60 3.65
C TYR A 477 -12.38 -15.18 3.18
N ILE A 478 -11.46 -14.53 3.87
CA ILE A 478 -11.01 -13.17 3.56
C ILE A 478 -9.49 -13.18 3.35
N ALA A 479 -9.02 -12.51 2.30
CA ALA A 479 -7.60 -12.29 2.04
C ALA A 479 -7.33 -10.81 1.75
N GLY A 480 -6.07 -10.41 1.84
CA GLY A 480 -5.64 -9.07 1.50
C GLY A 480 -5.08 -8.27 2.68
N HIS A 481 -4.80 -7.00 2.43
CA HIS A 481 -4.21 -6.10 3.42
C HIS A 481 -5.14 -5.79 4.61
N TRP A 482 -6.41 -6.19 4.53
CA TRP A 482 -7.40 -6.07 5.59
C TRP A 482 -7.22 -7.09 6.71
N THR A 483 -6.52 -8.19 6.44
CA THR A 483 -6.34 -9.33 7.32
C THR A 483 -4.87 -9.53 7.70
N TYR A 484 -4.59 -10.53 8.52
CA TYR A 484 -3.21 -10.95 8.83
C TYR A 484 -2.48 -11.40 7.54
N PRO A 485 -1.21 -11.02 7.32
CA PRO A 485 -0.32 -10.22 8.19
C PRO A 485 -0.36 -8.69 7.95
N GLY A 486 -1.30 -8.16 7.18
CA GLY A 486 -1.53 -6.72 6.99
C GLY A 486 -1.06 -6.17 5.64
N PRO A 487 -0.87 -4.84 5.53
CA PRO A 487 -0.53 -4.17 4.28
C PRO A 487 0.94 -4.38 3.87
N GLY A 488 1.19 -4.24 2.56
CA GLY A 488 2.49 -4.38 1.89
C GLY A 488 2.46 -5.53 0.88
N VAL A 489 3.29 -5.47 -0.17
CA VAL A 489 3.28 -6.43 -1.28
C VAL A 489 3.41 -7.86 -0.78
N LEU A 490 4.54 -8.20 -0.12
CA LEU A 490 4.76 -9.53 0.44
C LEU A 490 3.63 -9.97 1.40
N LYS A 491 3.24 -9.09 2.32
CA LYS A 491 2.23 -9.41 3.33
C LYS A 491 0.86 -9.70 2.70
N THR A 492 0.51 -8.97 1.66
CA THR A 492 -0.74 -9.19 0.92
C THR A 492 -0.71 -10.53 0.16
N MET A 493 0.42 -10.87 -0.47
CA MET A 493 0.61 -12.19 -1.08
C MET A 493 0.54 -13.32 -0.02
N MET A 494 1.21 -13.13 1.13
CA MET A 494 1.13 -14.07 2.26
C MET A 494 -0.28 -14.24 2.81
N SER A 495 -1.09 -13.18 2.83
CA SER A 495 -2.49 -13.28 3.21
C SER A 495 -3.28 -14.20 2.26
N GLY A 496 -3.07 -14.07 0.95
CA GLY A 496 -3.64 -14.99 -0.05
C GLY A 496 -3.18 -16.43 0.13
N LYS A 497 -1.87 -16.64 0.32
CA LYS A 497 -1.29 -17.96 0.62
C LYS A 497 -1.86 -18.57 1.91
N ASN A 498 -2.04 -17.78 2.96
CA ASN A 498 -2.63 -18.24 4.21
C ASN A 498 -4.09 -18.68 4.01
N ALA A 499 -4.90 -17.89 3.30
CA ALA A 499 -6.29 -18.23 3.01
C ALA A 499 -6.39 -19.56 2.25
N SER A 500 -5.58 -19.75 1.20
CA SER A 500 -5.55 -21.02 0.44
C SER A 500 -5.15 -22.22 1.31
N ARG A 501 -4.13 -22.07 2.18
CA ARG A 501 -3.69 -23.14 3.09
C ARG A 501 -4.75 -23.50 4.12
N ILE A 502 -5.49 -22.52 4.67
CA ILE A 502 -6.60 -22.77 5.58
C ILE A 502 -7.70 -23.57 4.88
N ILE A 503 -8.05 -23.20 3.66
CA ILE A 503 -9.04 -23.93 2.85
C ILE A 503 -8.58 -25.38 2.61
N LEU A 504 -7.36 -25.58 2.14
CA LEU A 504 -6.82 -26.89 1.79
C LEU A 504 -6.61 -27.82 3.01
N SER A 505 -6.33 -27.24 4.19
CA SER A 505 -6.20 -28.03 5.42
C SER A 505 -7.53 -28.40 6.07
N GLY A 506 -8.62 -27.83 5.64
CA GLY A 506 -9.93 -27.98 6.28
C GLY A 506 -10.01 -27.34 7.69
N ALA A 507 -9.06 -26.45 8.03
CA ALA A 507 -8.93 -25.83 9.35
C ALA A 507 -9.98 -24.76 9.63
#